data_c21088ca30d356eb31c4e4cd736cf76e
#
_entry.id   c21088ca30d356eb31c4e4cd736cf76e
#
_cell.length_a   1.000
_cell.length_b   1.000
_cell.length_c   1.000
_cell.angle_alpha   90.00
_cell.angle_beta   90.00
_cell.angle_gamma   90.00
#
_symmetry.space_group_name_H-M   'P 1'
#
loop_
_entity.id
_entity.type
_entity.pdbx_description
1 polymer ?
#
loop_
_entity_poly.entity_id
_entity_poly.type
_entity_poly.pdbx_seq_one_letter_code
_entity_poly.pdbx_strand_id
1 'polypeptide(L)'
;MPVNESRTTYRHRLPVRVMHWINVVCIFVLLMSGLQIFNAHPALYWGQASDFSAPALALTAKPGPGGQLLGEAQVGGLRFETTGVLGVSKNVNGEPAKRGFPMWSTIPGPRNLAEGRRWHFFFAWLFVINGLAYWLWSWRAKHLSRDLAPSRADWRGIGGSIRDHLRFRHPTGVEATRYNVLQKLAYLSVIFIFAPGILLMGLAMSPHLDPVLG
;
A
#
# COMPACT_ATOMS: atom_id res chain seq x y z
N MET A 1 -38.03 6.14 34.06
CA MET A 1 -36.93 6.67 33.24
C MET A 1 -36.68 5.65 32.14
N PRO A 2 -36.86 5.96 30.86
CA PRO A 2 -36.55 5.00 29.79
C PRO A 2 -35.06 4.85 29.70
N VAL A 3 -34.58 3.62 29.83
CA VAL A 3 -33.18 3.21 29.54
C VAL A 3 -32.95 3.48 28.09
N ASN A 4 -32.12 4.46 27.79
CA ASN A 4 -31.69 4.79 26.43
C ASN A 4 -30.74 3.64 25.93
N GLU A 5 -31.31 2.58 25.35
CA GLU A 5 -30.55 1.56 24.68
C GLU A 5 -29.77 2.22 23.55
N SER A 6 -28.48 2.42 23.73
CA SER A 6 -27.56 2.83 22.69
C SER A 6 -27.52 1.75 21.62
N ARG A 7 -28.39 1.83 20.61
CA ARG A 7 -28.39 0.94 19.46
C ARG A 7 -27.09 1.13 18.70
N THR A 8 -26.21 0.16 18.80
CA THR A 8 -24.97 0.12 18.01
C THR A 8 -25.33 -0.02 16.54
N THR A 9 -25.19 1.04 15.77
CA THR A 9 -25.45 1.01 14.32
C THR A 9 -24.19 0.63 13.57
N TYR A 10 -24.17 -0.54 12.95
CA TYR A 10 -23.08 -0.97 12.09
C TYR A 10 -23.16 -0.25 10.73
N ARG A 11 -22.24 0.68 10.48
CA ARG A 11 -22.15 1.44 9.23
C ARG A 11 -21.76 0.56 8.05
N HIS A 12 -20.92 -0.45 8.27
CA HIS A 12 -20.43 -1.37 7.23
C HIS A 12 -21.07 -2.75 7.38
N ARG A 13 -21.57 -3.30 6.28
CA ARG A 13 -22.08 -4.66 6.20
C ARG A 13 -20.96 -5.68 6.47
N LEU A 14 -21.27 -6.82 7.04
CA LEU A 14 -20.29 -7.85 7.40
C LEU A 14 -19.37 -8.24 6.23
N PRO A 15 -19.85 -8.49 5.00
CA PRO A 15 -18.97 -8.81 3.88
C PRO A 15 -17.91 -7.74 3.61
N VAL A 16 -18.29 -6.45 3.65
CA VAL A 16 -17.35 -5.34 3.46
C VAL A 16 -16.28 -5.33 4.54
N ARG A 17 -16.65 -5.58 5.78
CA ARG A 17 -15.70 -5.64 6.90
C ARG A 17 -14.70 -6.79 6.75
N VAL A 18 -15.18 -7.97 6.40
CA VAL A 18 -14.32 -9.16 6.18
C VAL A 18 -13.35 -8.90 5.03
N MET A 19 -13.87 -8.46 3.87
CA MET A 19 -13.06 -8.18 2.69
C MET A 19 -12.04 -7.06 2.93
N HIS A 20 -12.41 -6.04 3.72
CA HIS A 20 -11.49 -4.99 4.13
C HIS A 20 -10.30 -5.54 4.94
N TRP A 21 -10.55 -6.36 5.95
CA TRP A 21 -9.47 -6.94 6.76
C TRP A 21 -8.59 -7.90 5.97
N ILE A 22 -9.16 -8.68 5.05
CA ILE A 22 -8.37 -9.48 4.10
C ILE A 22 -7.43 -8.57 3.30
N ASN A 23 -7.94 -7.46 2.76
CA ASN A 23 -7.11 -6.50 2.01
C ASN A 23 -6.02 -5.86 2.87
N VAL A 24 -6.31 -5.53 4.15
CA VAL A 24 -5.29 -5.00 5.08
C VAL A 24 -4.14 -5.97 5.22
N VAL A 25 -4.44 -7.27 5.45
CA VAL A 25 -3.40 -8.31 5.55
C VAL A 25 -2.65 -8.47 4.23
N CYS A 26 -3.38 -8.52 3.10
CA CYS A 26 -2.75 -8.64 1.77
C CYS A 26 -1.79 -7.49 1.50
N ILE A 27 -2.21 -6.25 1.67
CA ILE A 27 -1.39 -5.07 1.40
C ILE A 27 -0.16 -5.04 2.31
N PHE A 28 -0.32 -5.38 3.59
CA PHE A 28 0.80 -5.45 4.54
C PHE A 28 1.85 -6.47 4.08
N VAL A 29 1.42 -7.70 3.74
CA VAL A 29 2.35 -8.74 3.27
C VAL A 29 2.93 -8.40 1.90
N LEU A 30 2.13 -7.84 0.98
CA LEU A 30 2.61 -7.39 -0.33
C LEU A 30 3.68 -6.29 -0.20
N LEU A 31 3.49 -5.33 0.70
CA LEU A 31 4.49 -4.31 0.98
C LEU A 31 5.79 -4.95 1.48
N MET A 32 5.73 -5.74 2.54
CA MET A 32 6.93 -6.35 3.15
C MET A 32 7.65 -7.32 2.20
N SER A 33 6.91 -8.13 1.45
CA SER A 33 7.48 -9.03 0.45
C SER A 33 8.02 -8.28 -0.77
N GLY A 34 7.39 -7.19 -1.17
CA GLY A 34 7.89 -6.28 -2.21
C GLY A 34 9.22 -5.64 -1.82
N LEU A 35 9.37 -5.16 -0.57
CA LEU A 35 10.64 -4.67 -0.04
C LEU A 35 11.73 -5.77 -0.02
N GLN A 36 11.34 -7.03 0.25
CA GLN A 36 12.27 -8.16 0.15
C GLN A 36 12.71 -8.41 -1.29
N ILE A 37 11.83 -8.32 -2.26
CA ILE A 37 12.17 -8.45 -3.69
C ILE A 37 13.11 -7.30 -4.10
N PHE A 38 12.78 -6.08 -3.68
CA PHE A 38 13.60 -4.90 -3.96
C PHE A 38 15.00 -4.96 -3.35
N ASN A 39 15.19 -5.70 -2.24
CA ASN A 39 16.51 -5.97 -1.67
C ASN A 39 17.47 -6.69 -2.63
N ALA A 40 16.97 -7.34 -3.70
CA ALA A 40 17.83 -7.98 -4.70
C ALA A 40 18.60 -6.94 -5.53
N HIS A 41 17.90 -5.85 -5.90
CA HIS A 41 18.47 -4.71 -6.63
C HIS A 41 17.83 -3.41 -6.09
N PRO A 42 18.34 -2.85 -4.99
CA PRO A 42 17.70 -1.74 -4.30
C PRO A 42 18.02 -0.39 -4.95
N ALA A 43 17.63 -0.25 -6.22
CA ALA A 43 17.76 0.99 -7.00
C ALA A 43 16.58 1.14 -7.97
N LEU A 44 16.22 2.38 -8.25
CA LEU A 44 15.24 2.78 -9.27
C LEU A 44 15.90 3.73 -10.28
N TYR A 45 15.51 3.62 -11.53
CA TYR A 45 16.01 4.42 -12.63
C TYR A 45 14.87 5.07 -13.40
N TRP A 46 15.17 6.14 -14.11
CA TRP A 46 14.25 6.71 -15.10
C TRP A 46 14.48 6.09 -16.48
N GLY A 47 13.39 5.76 -17.16
CA GLY A 47 13.43 5.16 -18.50
C GLY A 47 13.54 3.63 -18.48
N GLN A 48 13.81 3.03 -19.64
CA GLN A 48 13.80 1.59 -19.84
C GLN A 48 15.13 0.90 -19.49
N ALA A 49 16.23 1.66 -19.48
CA ALA A 49 17.56 1.13 -19.15
C ALA A 49 17.96 1.47 -17.71
N SER A 50 18.65 0.51 -17.06
CA SER A 50 19.26 0.74 -15.75
C SER A 50 20.52 1.56 -15.90
N ASP A 51 20.44 2.86 -15.65
CA ASP A 51 21.63 3.72 -15.59
C ASP A 51 22.23 3.72 -14.18
N PHE A 52 23.23 2.86 -13.98
CA PHE A 52 23.90 2.70 -12.69
C PHE A 52 24.65 3.95 -12.24
N SER A 53 24.93 4.89 -13.14
CA SER A 53 25.62 6.16 -12.82
C SER A 53 24.68 7.22 -12.28
N ALA A 54 23.39 7.16 -12.63
CA ALA A 54 22.39 8.17 -12.28
C ALA A 54 21.06 7.54 -11.79
N PRO A 55 21.05 6.76 -10.68
CA PRO A 55 19.82 6.21 -10.16
C PRO A 55 18.92 7.31 -9.58
N ALA A 56 17.62 7.22 -9.83
CA ALA A 56 16.63 8.08 -9.20
C ALA A 56 16.53 7.82 -7.68
N LEU A 57 16.66 6.56 -7.28
CA LEU A 57 16.78 6.10 -5.90
C LEU A 57 17.79 4.98 -5.85
N ALA A 58 18.70 4.97 -4.87
CA ALA A 58 19.55 3.83 -4.57
C ALA A 58 19.79 3.68 -3.07
N LEU A 59 19.75 2.44 -2.59
CA LEU A 59 20.10 2.07 -1.21
C LEU A 59 21.37 1.23 -1.27
N THR A 60 22.50 1.83 -0.91
CA THR A 60 23.83 1.26 -1.10
C THR A 60 24.60 1.11 0.20
N ALA A 61 25.68 0.37 0.16
CA ALA A 61 26.65 0.29 1.24
C ALA A 61 28.02 0.76 0.73
N LYS A 62 28.69 1.61 1.50
CA LYS A 62 30.06 2.06 1.21
C LYS A 62 30.98 1.75 2.39
N PRO A 63 32.30 1.58 2.15
CA PRO A 63 33.26 1.45 3.23
C PRO A 63 33.38 2.79 3.97
N GLY A 64 33.34 2.72 5.30
CA GLY A 64 33.58 3.84 6.20
C GLY A 64 34.97 3.81 6.81
N PRO A 65 35.30 4.80 7.67
CA PRO A 65 36.52 4.83 8.44
C PRO A 65 36.65 3.57 9.30
N GLY A 66 37.82 2.89 9.25
CA GLY A 66 38.04 1.67 9.97
C GLY A 66 37.47 0.39 9.37
N GLY A 67 37.02 0.42 8.08
CA GLY A 67 36.54 -0.75 7.35
C GLY A 67 35.07 -1.15 7.67
N GLN A 68 34.37 -0.38 8.46
CA GLN A 68 32.94 -0.62 8.73
C GLN A 68 32.08 -0.33 7.49
N LEU A 69 30.94 -1.00 7.38
CA LEU A 69 29.96 -0.71 6.32
C LEU A 69 29.05 0.45 6.74
N LEU A 70 28.96 1.47 5.90
CA LEU A 70 28.05 2.58 6.06
C LEU A 70 26.91 2.47 5.03
N GLY A 71 25.67 2.57 5.49
CA GLY A 71 24.48 2.62 4.64
C GLY A 71 24.29 4.01 4.06
N GLU A 72 23.98 4.09 2.78
CA GLU A 72 23.67 5.33 2.10
C GLU A 72 22.37 5.18 1.31
N ALA A 73 21.47 6.14 1.48
CA ALA A 73 20.30 6.34 0.63
C ALA A 73 20.56 7.52 -0.30
N GLN A 74 20.49 7.31 -1.60
CA GLN A 74 20.58 8.33 -2.64
C GLN A 74 19.18 8.56 -3.22
N VAL A 75 18.76 9.82 -3.31
CA VAL A 75 17.52 10.26 -3.97
C VAL A 75 17.88 11.36 -4.95
N GLY A 76 17.87 11.05 -6.24
CA GLY A 76 18.43 11.92 -7.28
C GLY A 76 19.89 12.27 -6.97
N GLY A 77 20.22 13.55 -6.87
CA GLY A 77 21.56 14.03 -6.51
C GLY A 77 21.88 14.09 -5.01
N LEU A 78 20.87 13.88 -4.13
CA LEU A 78 21.03 13.97 -2.68
C LEU A 78 21.43 12.62 -2.09
N ARG A 79 22.35 12.64 -1.11
CA ARG A 79 22.83 11.45 -0.40
C ARG A 79 22.68 11.63 1.10
N PHE A 80 22.16 10.59 1.75
CA PHE A 80 21.92 10.57 3.19
C PHE A 80 22.59 9.35 3.79
N GLU A 81 23.26 9.52 4.92
CA GLU A 81 23.73 8.37 5.69
C GLU A 81 22.55 7.73 6.42
N THR A 82 22.37 6.42 6.21
CA THR A 82 21.20 5.67 6.71
C THR A 82 21.62 4.33 7.33
N THR A 83 22.86 4.26 7.82
CA THR A 83 23.43 3.07 8.46
C THR A 83 22.53 2.52 9.57
N GLY A 84 22.30 1.21 9.55
CA GLY A 84 21.45 0.51 10.52
C GLY A 84 19.99 0.36 10.08
N VAL A 85 19.52 1.16 9.09
CA VAL A 85 18.14 1.10 8.58
C VAL A 85 18.13 0.81 7.08
N LEU A 86 18.73 1.69 6.25
CA LEU A 86 18.74 1.53 4.80
C LEU A 86 20.18 1.36 4.29
N GLY A 87 20.37 0.54 3.25
CA GLY A 87 21.66 0.26 2.64
C GLY A 87 22.52 -0.71 3.45
N VAL A 88 22.58 -0.55 4.77
CA VAL A 88 23.25 -1.45 5.72
C VAL A 88 22.36 -1.66 6.94
N SER A 89 22.07 -2.91 7.27
CA SER A 89 21.34 -3.30 8.47
C SER A 89 21.80 -4.66 8.97
N LYS A 90 21.37 -5.06 10.18
CA LYS A 90 21.79 -6.33 10.78
C LYS A 90 21.26 -7.54 10.01
N ASN A 91 22.10 -8.56 9.83
CA ASN A 91 21.74 -9.88 9.34
C ASN A 91 21.19 -10.78 10.46
N VAL A 92 20.94 -12.05 10.17
CA VAL A 92 20.44 -13.05 11.13
C VAL A 92 21.38 -13.29 12.30
N ASN A 93 22.66 -13.04 12.12
CA ASN A 93 23.70 -13.20 13.15
C ASN A 93 23.94 -11.90 13.95
N GLY A 94 23.19 -10.83 13.66
CA GLY A 94 23.37 -9.53 14.29
C GLY A 94 24.50 -8.67 13.70
N GLU A 95 25.16 -9.14 12.64
CA GLU A 95 26.29 -8.45 12.00
C GLU A 95 25.79 -7.45 10.95
N PRO A 96 26.51 -6.33 10.75
CA PRO A 96 26.21 -5.39 9.67
C PRO A 96 26.34 -6.07 8.29
N ALA A 97 25.33 -5.96 7.47
CA ALA A 97 25.30 -6.54 6.13
C ALA A 97 24.68 -5.56 5.11
N LYS A 98 25.16 -5.62 3.87
CA LYS A 98 24.59 -4.85 2.76
C LYS A 98 23.19 -5.35 2.43
N ARG A 99 22.19 -4.51 2.67
CA ARG A 99 20.80 -4.77 2.28
C ARG A 99 20.00 -3.45 2.26
N GLY A 100 19.11 -3.33 1.28
CA GLY A 100 18.31 -2.11 1.11
C GLY A 100 17.39 -1.83 2.30
N PHE A 101 16.63 -2.85 2.75
CA PHE A 101 15.67 -2.75 3.86
C PHE A 101 15.99 -3.73 4.98
N PRO A 102 15.77 -3.36 6.26
CA PRO A 102 16.07 -4.21 7.41
C PRO A 102 15.15 -5.44 7.49
N MET A 103 15.57 -6.46 8.24
CA MET A 103 14.85 -7.72 8.36
C MET A 103 13.43 -7.58 8.90
N TRP A 104 13.20 -6.66 9.82
CA TRP A 104 11.88 -6.44 10.42
C TRP A 104 10.85 -5.84 9.45
N SER A 105 11.31 -5.22 8.36
CA SER A 105 10.44 -4.61 7.34
C SER A 105 10.20 -5.49 6.12
N THR A 106 10.71 -6.72 6.11
CA THR A 106 10.63 -7.63 4.94
C THR A 106 10.04 -8.99 5.29
N ILE A 107 9.37 -9.64 4.35
CA ILE A 107 8.90 -11.03 4.43
C ILE A 107 9.49 -11.84 3.26
N PRO A 108 10.23 -12.95 3.53
CA PRO A 108 10.78 -13.30 4.87
C PRO A 108 11.79 -12.25 5.38
N GLY A 109 12.06 -12.26 6.67
CA GLY A 109 13.09 -11.38 7.27
C GLY A 109 14.48 -11.62 6.68
N PRO A 110 15.04 -12.85 6.68
CA PRO A 110 16.29 -13.16 6.02
C PRO A 110 16.24 -12.87 4.52
N ARG A 111 17.36 -12.41 3.95
CA ARG A 111 17.42 -12.08 2.52
C ARG A 111 17.23 -13.34 1.66
N ASN A 112 16.08 -13.47 1.05
CA ASN A 112 15.73 -14.59 0.19
C ASN A 112 14.73 -14.11 -0.90
N LEU A 113 15.23 -13.90 -2.11
CA LEU A 113 14.41 -13.41 -3.24
C LEU A 113 13.33 -14.41 -3.65
N ALA A 114 13.66 -15.71 -3.66
CA ALA A 114 12.71 -16.75 -4.10
C ALA A 114 11.51 -16.83 -3.15
N GLU A 115 11.77 -16.86 -1.84
CA GLU A 115 10.70 -16.83 -0.83
C GLU A 115 9.92 -15.51 -0.83
N GLY A 116 10.61 -14.37 -0.98
CA GLY A 116 9.97 -13.08 -1.11
C GLY A 116 8.97 -13.05 -2.28
N ARG A 117 9.36 -13.60 -3.43
CA ARG A 117 8.46 -13.73 -4.59
C ARG A 117 7.28 -14.67 -4.34
N ARG A 118 7.48 -15.81 -3.67
CA ARG A 118 6.39 -16.73 -3.33
C ARG A 118 5.34 -16.06 -2.44
N TRP A 119 5.76 -15.38 -1.37
CA TRP A 119 4.87 -14.61 -0.51
C TRP A 119 4.13 -13.53 -1.30
N HIS A 120 4.86 -12.76 -2.10
CA HIS A 120 4.29 -11.67 -2.89
C HIS A 120 3.21 -12.17 -3.86
N PHE A 121 3.50 -13.18 -4.66
CA PHE A 121 2.52 -13.72 -5.63
C PHE A 121 1.33 -14.38 -4.97
N PHE A 122 1.53 -15.12 -3.88
CA PHE A 122 0.42 -15.72 -3.15
C PHE A 122 -0.57 -14.64 -2.65
N PHE A 123 -0.07 -13.61 -1.99
CA PHE A 123 -0.92 -12.53 -1.49
C PHE A 123 -1.43 -11.60 -2.59
N ALA A 124 -0.75 -11.47 -3.72
CA ALA A 124 -1.27 -10.78 -4.90
C ALA A 124 -2.51 -11.49 -5.45
N TRP A 125 -2.47 -12.81 -5.60
CA TRP A 125 -3.64 -13.58 -6.01
C TRP A 125 -4.78 -13.50 -5.00
N LEU A 126 -4.50 -13.59 -3.72
CA LEU A 126 -5.51 -13.43 -2.68
C LEU A 126 -6.16 -12.05 -2.73
N PHE A 127 -5.36 -11.00 -2.94
CA PHE A 127 -5.84 -9.62 -3.11
C PHE A 127 -6.77 -9.49 -4.33
N VAL A 128 -6.38 -10.04 -5.48
CA VAL A 128 -7.19 -10.03 -6.71
C VAL A 128 -8.51 -10.78 -6.52
N ILE A 129 -8.46 -12.00 -5.96
CA ILE A 129 -9.66 -12.81 -5.71
C ILE A 129 -10.61 -12.09 -4.75
N ASN A 130 -10.09 -11.51 -3.67
CA ASN A 130 -10.89 -10.74 -2.73
C ASN A 130 -11.51 -9.49 -3.37
N GLY A 131 -10.76 -8.80 -4.25
CA GLY A 131 -11.24 -7.67 -5.03
C GLY A 131 -12.39 -8.07 -5.96
N LEU A 132 -12.25 -9.16 -6.71
CA LEU A 132 -13.29 -9.70 -7.58
C LEU A 132 -14.54 -10.12 -6.79
N ALA A 133 -14.34 -10.77 -5.63
CA ALA A 133 -15.44 -11.14 -4.73
C ALA A 133 -16.18 -9.89 -4.22
N TYR A 134 -15.45 -8.83 -3.87
CA TYR A 134 -16.05 -7.53 -3.49
C TYR A 134 -16.87 -6.93 -4.64
N TRP A 135 -16.33 -6.93 -5.86
CA TRP A 135 -17.04 -6.43 -7.05
C TRP A 135 -18.33 -7.19 -7.30
N LEU A 136 -18.28 -8.53 -7.28
CA LEU A 136 -19.43 -9.39 -7.52
C LEU A 136 -20.51 -9.21 -6.44
N TRP A 137 -20.10 -9.19 -5.17
CA TRP A 137 -21.02 -8.93 -4.05
C TRP A 137 -21.62 -7.53 -4.14
N SER A 138 -20.80 -6.52 -4.38
CA SER A 138 -21.21 -5.11 -4.42
C SER A 138 -22.20 -4.85 -5.56
N TRP A 139 -22.00 -5.50 -6.72
CA TRP A 139 -22.92 -5.44 -7.84
C TRP A 139 -24.28 -6.07 -7.49
N ARG A 140 -24.29 -7.29 -6.94
CA ARG A 140 -25.54 -7.97 -6.51
C ARG A 140 -26.26 -7.21 -5.41
N ALA A 141 -25.55 -6.72 -4.42
CA ALA A 141 -26.10 -5.95 -3.30
C ALA A 141 -26.48 -4.51 -3.65
N LYS A 142 -26.17 -4.05 -4.88
CA LYS A 142 -26.31 -2.64 -5.33
C LYS A 142 -25.58 -1.67 -4.39
N HIS A 143 -24.51 -2.14 -3.71
CA HIS A 143 -23.78 -1.36 -2.70
C HIS A 143 -23.14 -0.11 -3.30
N LEU A 144 -22.49 -0.23 -4.47
CA LEU A 144 -21.87 0.90 -5.16
C LEU A 144 -22.88 1.99 -5.50
N SER A 145 -24.02 1.62 -6.07
CA SER A 145 -25.03 2.59 -6.54
C SER A 145 -25.86 3.20 -5.40
N ARG A 146 -26.15 2.44 -4.35
CA ARG A 146 -27.00 2.90 -3.24
C ARG A 146 -26.22 3.62 -2.14
N ASP A 147 -25.05 3.09 -1.79
CA ASP A 147 -24.33 3.53 -0.60
C ASP A 147 -23.12 4.42 -0.95
N LEU A 148 -22.43 4.17 -2.09
CA LEU A 148 -21.19 4.86 -2.45
C LEU A 148 -21.34 5.89 -3.58
N ALA A 149 -22.38 5.81 -4.44
CA ALA A 149 -22.55 6.80 -5.49
C ALA A 149 -22.82 8.19 -4.89
N PRO A 150 -22.04 9.23 -5.25
CA PRO A 150 -22.29 10.58 -4.77
C PRO A 150 -23.60 11.13 -5.38
N SER A 151 -24.46 11.68 -4.56
CA SER A 151 -25.66 12.38 -4.96
C SER A 151 -25.35 13.82 -5.41
N ARG A 152 -26.32 14.48 -6.08
CA ARG A 152 -26.19 15.92 -6.39
C ARG A 152 -26.02 16.79 -5.14
N ALA A 153 -26.64 16.38 -4.00
CA ALA A 153 -26.47 17.06 -2.73
C ALA A 153 -25.04 16.90 -2.18
N ASP A 154 -24.45 15.71 -2.31
CA ASP A 154 -23.06 15.46 -1.92
C ASP A 154 -22.09 16.37 -2.66
N TRP A 155 -22.27 16.54 -3.97
CA TRP A 155 -21.43 17.44 -4.78
C TRP A 155 -21.57 18.91 -4.40
N ARG A 156 -22.78 19.36 -4.10
CA ARG A 156 -23.02 20.75 -3.63
C ARG A 156 -22.42 21.00 -2.25
N GLY A 157 -22.39 19.99 -1.38
CA GLY A 157 -21.88 20.07 -0.02
C GLY A 157 -20.37 19.80 0.13
N ILE A 158 -19.64 19.50 -0.96
CA ILE A 158 -18.25 19.04 -0.89
C ILE A 158 -17.32 20.07 -0.22
N GLY A 159 -17.50 21.36 -0.51
CA GLY A 159 -16.69 22.43 0.10
C GLY A 159 -16.89 22.52 1.61
N GLY A 160 -18.14 22.35 2.09
CA GLY A 160 -18.45 22.24 3.52
C GLY A 160 -17.77 21.04 4.15
N SER A 161 -17.89 19.88 3.52
CA SER A 161 -17.27 18.62 3.99
C SER A 161 -15.75 18.72 4.08
N ILE A 162 -15.08 19.37 3.11
CA ILE A 162 -13.62 19.62 3.14
C ILE A 162 -13.28 20.51 4.33
N ARG A 163 -14.01 21.61 4.53
CA ARG A 163 -13.78 22.54 5.64
C ARG A 163 -13.95 21.88 7.00
N ASP A 164 -14.98 21.06 7.16
CA ASP A 164 -15.24 20.35 8.40
C ASP A 164 -14.17 19.28 8.68
N HIS A 165 -13.70 18.60 7.63
CA HIS A 165 -12.59 17.65 7.74
C HIS A 165 -11.30 18.33 8.17
N LEU A 166 -10.94 19.48 7.56
CA LEU A 166 -9.75 20.25 7.93
C LEU A 166 -9.84 20.83 9.37
N ARG A 167 -11.07 21.05 9.88
CA ARG A 167 -11.31 21.51 11.25
C ARG A 167 -11.50 20.37 12.24
N PHE A 168 -11.32 19.11 11.82
CA PHE A 168 -11.55 17.91 12.62
C PHE A 168 -12.97 17.85 13.24
N ARG A 169 -13.95 18.44 12.57
CA ARG A 169 -15.36 18.37 12.98
C ARG A 169 -15.94 17.04 12.50
N HIS A 170 -16.46 16.27 13.46
CA HIS A 170 -17.09 14.99 13.16
C HIS A 170 -18.61 15.17 13.02
N PRO A 171 -19.25 14.52 12.04
CA PRO A 171 -20.69 14.53 11.90
C PRO A 171 -21.33 13.87 13.12
N THR A 172 -22.46 14.42 13.58
CA THR A 172 -23.23 13.94 14.75
C THR A 172 -24.62 13.51 14.32
N GLY A 173 -25.32 12.74 15.16
CA GLY A 173 -26.69 12.31 14.92
C GLY A 173 -26.85 11.43 13.69
N VAL A 174 -27.89 11.68 12.88
CA VAL A 174 -28.22 10.88 11.68
C VAL A 174 -27.15 10.96 10.60
N GLU A 175 -26.43 12.07 10.49
CA GLU A 175 -25.35 12.23 9.53
C GLU A 175 -24.17 11.30 9.83
N ALA A 176 -23.94 10.97 11.10
CA ALA A 176 -22.91 10.01 11.51
C ALA A 176 -23.18 8.59 11.02
N THR A 177 -24.41 8.24 10.65
CA THR A 177 -24.78 6.91 10.15
C THR A 177 -24.60 6.75 8.63
N ARG A 178 -24.40 7.85 7.89
CA ARG A 178 -24.21 7.86 6.43
C ARG A 178 -22.77 8.15 6.04
N TYR A 179 -22.38 7.70 4.85
CA TYR A 179 -21.07 8.07 4.30
C TYR A 179 -21.06 9.54 3.91
N ASN A 180 -20.07 10.28 4.38
CA ASN A 180 -19.76 11.62 3.91
C ASN A 180 -19.24 11.56 2.47
N VAL A 181 -19.40 12.64 1.70
CA VAL A 181 -18.95 12.72 0.31
C VAL A 181 -17.44 12.42 0.17
N LEU A 182 -16.60 12.88 1.08
CA LEU A 182 -15.16 12.59 1.07
C LEU A 182 -14.86 11.10 1.28
N GLN A 183 -15.63 10.43 2.16
CA GLN A 183 -15.52 8.99 2.38
C GLN A 183 -15.97 8.22 1.13
N LYS A 184 -17.07 8.63 0.49
CA LYS A 184 -17.53 8.03 -0.78
C LYS A 184 -16.47 8.15 -1.86
N LEU A 185 -15.88 9.34 -2.04
CA LEU A 185 -14.83 9.57 -3.02
C LEU A 185 -13.57 8.77 -2.71
N ALA A 186 -13.15 8.71 -1.45
CA ALA A 186 -12.00 7.90 -1.04
C ALA A 186 -12.22 6.41 -1.35
N TYR A 187 -13.39 5.84 -1.01
CA TYR A 187 -13.70 4.44 -1.32
C TYR A 187 -13.74 4.19 -2.84
N LEU A 188 -14.38 5.07 -3.61
CA LEU A 188 -14.41 4.95 -5.07
C LEU A 188 -13.00 5.06 -5.68
N SER A 189 -12.16 5.96 -5.16
CA SER A 189 -10.76 6.06 -5.60
C SER A 189 -9.97 4.78 -5.31
N VAL A 190 -10.15 4.18 -4.12
CA VAL A 190 -9.50 2.89 -3.80
C VAL A 190 -9.98 1.79 -4.74
N ILE A 191 -11.29 1.69 -4.99
CA ILE A 191 -11.89 0.60 -5.78
C ILE A 191 -11.57 0.73 -7.28
N PHE A 192 -11.58 1.96 -7.83
CA PHE A 192 -11.52 2.18 -9.28
C PHE A 192 -10.18 2.71 -9.78
N ILE A 193 -9.34 3.27 -8.91
CA ILE A 193 -8.05 3.87 -9.29
C ILE A 193 -6.90 3.11 -8.62
N PHE A 194 -6.83 3.12 -7.29
CA PHE A 194 -5.65 2.61 -6.60
C PHE A 194 -5.51 1.08 -6.69
N ALA A 195 -6.58 0.31 -6.43
CA ALA A 195 -6.49 -1.14 -6.48
C ALA A 195 -6.25 -1.67 -7.90
N PRO A 196 -6.97 -1.21 -8.96
CA PRO A 196 -6.63 -1.55 -10.33
C PRO A 196 -5.26 -1.03 -10.75
N GLY A 197 -4.87 0.19 -10.34
CA GLY A 197 -3.55 0.75 -10.65
C GLY A 197 -2.40 -0.09 -10.09
N ILE A 198 -2.48 -0.52 -8.82
CA ILE A 198 -1.49 -1.43 -8.22
C ILE A 198 -1.40 -2.75 -8.99
N LEU A 199 -2.56 -3.31 -9.37
CA LEU A 199 -2.61 -4.55 -10.15
C LEU A 199 -1.96 -4.36 -11.53
N LEU A 200 -2.30 -3.31 -12.26
CA LEU A 200 -1.73 -3.01 -13.57
C LEU A 200 -0.22 -2.75 -13.51
N MET A 201 0.26 -2.00 -12.50
CA MET A 201 1.69 -1.80 -12.28
C MET A 201 2.41 -3.11 -11.96
N GLY A 202 1.80 -3.99 -11.16
CA GLY A 202 2.35 -5.31 -10.89
C GLY A 202 2.41 -6.20 -12.14
N LEU A 203 1.39 -6.15 -12.99
CA LEU A 203 1.36 -6.86 -14.27
C LEU A 203 2.39 -6.31 -15.25
N ALA A 204 2.56 -4.98 -15.33
CA ALA A 204 3.55 -4.34 -16.19
C ALA A 204 5.00 -4.73 -15.83
N MET A 205 5.25 -5.10 -14.58
CA MET A 205 6.56 -5.65 -14.16
C MET A 205 6.71 -7.16 -14.43
N SER A 206 5.71 -7.79 -15.05
CA SER A 206 5.76 -9.23 -15.36
C SER A 206 6.57 -9.48 -16.64
N PRO A 207 7.59 -10.37 -16.63
CA PRO A 207 8.36 -10.70 -17.83
C PRO A 207 7.52 -11.24 -18.99
N HIS A 208 6.32 -11.73 -18.71
CA HIS A 208 5.42 -12.26 -19.76
C HIS A 208 4.72 -11.15 -20.55
N LEU A 209 4.56 -9.96 -19.97
CA LEU A 209 3.92 -8.82 -20.62
C LEU A 209 4.93 -7.83 -21.22
N ASP A 210 6.21 -7.94 -20.87
CA ASP A 210 7.29 -7.11 -21.38
C ASP A 210 7.31 -7.07 -22.94
N PRO A 211 7.17 -8.19 -23.68
CA PRO A 211 7.16 -8.17 -25.13
C PRO A 211 5.93 -7.48 -25.75
N VAL A 212 4.88 -7.26 -24.95
CA VAL A 212 3.60 -6.67 -25.41
C VAL A 212 3.51 -5.19 -25.05
N LEU A 213 4.13 -4.80 -23.94
CA LEU A 213 4.05 -3.44 -23.36
C LEU A 213 5.32 -2.62 -23.57
N GLY A 214 6.45 -3.26 -23.96
CA GLY A 214 7.81 -2.77 -24.03
C GLY A 214 8.19 -1.75 -25.06
#